data_edaf3b0a9e74cd40742f9201361b7ef7
#
_entry.id   edaf3b0a9e74cd40742f9201361b7ef7
#
_cell.length_a   1.000
_cell.length_b   1.000
_cell.length_c   1.000
_cell.angle_alpha   90.00
_cell.angle_beta   90.00
_cell.angle_gamma   90.00
#
_symmetry.space_group_name_H-M   'P 1'
#
loop_
_entity.id
_entity.type
_entity.pdbx_description
1 polymer ?
#
loop_
_entity_poly.entity_id
_entity_poly.type
_entity_poly.pdbx_seq_one_letter_code
_entity_poly.pdbx_strand_id
1 'polypeptide(L)'
;MTVKKKIVILTHGGAGSDSAHADGTAVAGQIGMMGLQTGESVLDAACSAVTTLEDDSRFNAGVGSHRRMDGTVQMDASCMDSSGSFGAVACLEGFRNPVQVARIVSQSEYRVLAGAGAAEFALNQGCKTVSQEEIANTGKDFSTTDTVGCVIRDGDKFAAALSTGGINDARRGRVRDVPLIG
;
A
#
# COMPACT_ATOMS: atom_id res chain seq x y z
N MET A 1 5.84 19.51 33.18
CA MET A 1 6.38 18.24 32.65
C MET A 1 5.92 18.07 31.23
N THR A 2 6.79 18.21 30.24
CA THR A 2 6.45 17.96 28.84
C THR A 2 6.38 16.45 28.66
N VAL A 3 5.17 15.91 28.50
CA VAL A 3 4.99 14.50 28.14
C VAL A 3 5.69 14.30 26.79
N LYS A 4 6.76 13.52 26.74
CA LYS A 4 7.40 13.13 25.48
C LYS A 4 6.32 12.49 24.60
N LYS A 5 5.98 13.10 23.48
CA LYS A 5 5.09 12.51 22.49
C LYS A 5 5.68 11.15 22.07
N LYS A 6 4.94 10.08 22.32
CA LYS A 6 5.38 8.72 22.00
C LYS A 6 4.97 8.40 20.58
N ILE A 7 5.96 8.21 19.68
CA ILE A 7 5.73 7.67 18.35
C ILE A 7 5.46 6.15 18.47
N VAL A 8 4.44 5.68 17.79
CA VAL A 8 4.13 4.25 17.65
C VAL A 8 3.92 3.96 16.18
N ILE A 9 4.56 2.92 15.69
CA ILE A 9 4.41 2.41 14.32
C ILE A 9 4.07 0.92 14.42
N LEU A 10 3.01 0.52 13.74
CA LEU A 10 2.59 -0.87 13.58
C LEU A 10 2.56 -1.19 12.08
N THR A 11 3.22 -2.27 11.70
CA THR A 11 3.23 -2.79 10.34
C THR A 11 2.75 -4.23 10.34
N HIS A 12 2.10 -4.66 9.27
CA HIS A 12 1.70 -6.05 9.08
C HIS A 12 1.94 -6.51 7.63
N GLY A 13 2.29 -7.77 7.48
CA GLY A 13 2.57 -8.41 6.20
C GLY A 13 1.41 -9.21 5.63
N GLY A 14 0.21 -9.08 6.24
CA GLY A 14 -1.00 -9.78 5.83
C GLY A 14 -1.41 -10.95 6.74
N ALA A 15 -2.71 -11.22 6.78
CA ALA A 15 -3.25 -12.40 7.46
C ALA A 15 -2.72 -13.67 6.78
N GLY A 16 -2.23 -14.62 7.56
CA GLY A 16 -1.62 -15.86 7.05
C GLY A 16 -0.18 -15.71 6.55
N SER A 17 0.43 -14.53 6.65
CA SER A 17 1.85 -14.35 6.33
C SER A 17 2.72 -15.21 7.26
N ASP A 18 3.78 -15.82 6.72
CA ASP A 18 4.72 -16.61 7.51
C ASP A 18 5.45 -15.70 8.52
N SER A 19 5.56 -16.16 9.76
CA SER A 19 6.33 -15.47 10.80
C SER A 19 7.82 -15.29 10.45
N ALA A 20 8.36 -16.10 9.55
CA ALA A 20 9.70 -15.95 8.99
C ALA A 20 9.86 -14.63 8.17
N HIS A 21 8.76 -13.98 7.76
CA HIS A 21 8.77 -12.70 7.05
C HIS A 21 8.72 -11.48 8.01
N ALA A 22 8.82 -11.68 9.32
CA ALA A 22 8.79 -10.60 10.31
C ALA A 22 9.90 -9.55 10.12
N ASP A 23 11.03 -9.94 9.52
CA ASP A 23 12.11 -9.03 9.15
C ASP A 23 11.65 -7.94 8.16
N GLY A 24 10.84 -8.31 7.15
CA GLY A 24 10.31 -7.35 6.17
C GLY A 24 9.37 -6.32 6.80
N THR A 25 8.46 -6.74 7.70
CA THR A 25 7.62 -5.81 8.46
C THR A 25 8.43 -4.93 9.41
N ALA A 26 9.48 -5.47 10.03
CA ALA A 26 10.38 -4.69 10.89
C ALA A 26 11.12 -3.60 10.08
N VAL A 27 11.63 -3.93 8.88
CA VAL A 27 12.28 -2.95 7.98
C VAL A 27 11.28 -1.86 7.58
N ALA A 28 10.05 -2.21 7.20
CA ALA A 28 9.01 -1.24 6.88
C ALA A 28 8.74 -0.28 8.05
N GLY A 29 8.66 -0.79 9.29
CA GLY A 29 8.51 0.03 10.48
C GLY A 29 9.70 0.97 10.73
N GLN A 30 10.92 0.52 10.45
CA GLN A 30 12.13 1.35 10.53
C GLN A 30 12.13 2.48 9.49
N ILE A 31 11.71 2.21 8.26
CA ILE A 31 11.57 3.22 7.20
C ILE A 31 10.56 4.29 7.60
N GLY A 32 9.38 3.90 8.09
CA GLY A 32 8.40 4.85 8.61
C GLY A 32 8.94 5.71 9.76
N MET A 33 9.73 5.12 10.68
CA MET A 33 10.38 5.86 11.76
C MET A 33 11.42 6.84 11.24
N MET A 34 12.23 6.43 10.26
CA MET A 34 13.22 7.32 9.62
C MET A 34 12.54 8.50 8.93
N GLY A 35 11.45 8.27 8.19
CA GLY A 35 10.67 9.33 7.55
C GLY A 35 10.22 10.38 8.56
N LEU A 36 9.63 9.97 9.69
CA LEU A 36 9.25 10.90 10.77
C LEU A 36 10.43 11.67 11.34
N GLN A 37 11.58 11.02 11.53
CA GLN A 37 12.81 11.65 12.07
C GLN A 37 13.40 12.67 11.09
N THR A 38 13.21 12.48 9.78
CA THR A 38 13.66 13.40 8.73
C THR A 38 12.61 14.46 8.36
N GLY A 39 11.45 14.47 9.03
CA GLY A 39 10.43 15.51 8.90
C GLY A 39 9.28 15.18 7.97
N GLU A 40 9.13 13.93 7.54
CA GLU A 40 7.93 13.51 6.80
C GLU A 40 6.66 13.66 7.67
N SER A 41 5.52 13.87 7.02
CA SER A 41 4.22 13.77 7.69
C SER A 41 3.95 12.33 8.12
N VAL A 42 3.04 12.13 9.09
CA VAL A 42 2.63 10.77 9.51
C VAL A 42 2.05 9.96 8.33
N LEU A 43 1.41 10.64 7.37
CA LEU A 43 0.84 9.99 6.18
C LEU A 43 1.93 9.59 5.19
N ASP A 44 2.91 10.46 4.91
CA ASP A 44 4.03 10.14 4.03
C ASP A 44 4.87 8.98 4.61
N ALA A 45 5.17 9.03 5.92
CA ALA A 45 5.90 7.96 6.59
C ALA A 45 5.14 6.62 6.57
N ALA A 46 3.80 6.62 6.70
CA ALA A 46 3.00 5.41 6.56
C ALA A 46 3.04 4.87 5.13
N CYS A 47 2.94 5.73 4.13
CA CYS A 47 3.06 5.34 2.72
C CYS A 47 4.47 4.81 2.40
N SER A 48 5.54 5.42 2.92
CA SER A 48 6.93 4.97 2.77
C SER A 48 7.12 3.56 3.37
N ALA A 49 6.54 3.29 4.54
CA ALA A 49 6.56 1.97 5.15
C ALA A 49 5.83 0.93 4.28
N VAL A 50 4.64 1.25 3.74
CA VAL A 50 3.89 0.34 2.86
C VAL A 50 4.60 0.13 1.52
N THR A 51 5.23 1.16 0.95
CA THR A 51 6.06 1.04 -0.26
C THR A 51 7.17 0.00 -0.07
N THR A 52 7.78 -0.06 1.12
CA THR A 52 8.79 -1.07 1.45
C THR A 52 8.21 -2.49 1.39
N LEU A 53 6.97 -2.67 1.84
CA LEU A 53 6.27 -3.97 1.77
C LEU A 53 5.83 -4.31 0.35
N GLU A 54 5.45 -3.31 -0.47
CA GLU A 54 5.13 -3.48 -1.89
C GLU A 54 6.35 -3.88 -2.71
N ASP A 55 7.55 -3.45 -2.30
CA ASP A 55 8.81 -3.78 -2.96
C ASP A 55 9.38 -5.15 -2.56
N ASP A 56 8.84 -5.77 -1.53
CA ASP A 56 9.22 -7.11 -1.08
C ASP A 56 8.26 -8.16 -1.63
N SER A 57 8.74 -8.97 -2.57
CA SER A 57 7.92 -9.99 -3.25
C SER A 57 7.37 -11.10 -2.34
N ARG A 58 7.75 -11.13 -1.07
CA ARG A 58 7.22 -12.07 -0.08
C ARG A 58 5.81 -11.71 0.39
N PHE A 59 5.39 -10.46 0.19
CA PHE A 59 4.07 -9.96 0.60
C PHE A 59 3.13 -9.80 -0.59
N ASN A 60 1.85 -9.94 -0.35
CA ASN A 60 0.81 -9.78 -1.38
C ASN A 60 0.44 -8.31 -1.58
N ALA A 61 1.36 -7.56 -2.15
CA ALA A 61 1.21 -6.17 -2.58
C ALA A 61 2.34 -5.82 -3.56
N GLY A 62 2.17 -4.84 -4.42
CA GLY A 62 3.21 -4.41 -5.35
C GLY A 62 3.78 -5.57 -6.16
N VAL A 63 5.09 -5.82 -6.05
CA VAL A 63 5.79 -6.88 -6.81
C VAL A 63 5.43 -8.31 -6.39
N GLY A 64 4.72 -8.47 -5.27
CA GLY A 64 4.22 -9.77 -4.79
C GLY A 64 2.77 -10.05 -5.14
N SER A 65 2.15 -9.25 -6.01
CA SER A 65 0.72 -9.32 -6.33
C SER A 65 0.32 -10.58 -7.09
N HIS A 66 -0.92 -11.01 -6.88
CA HIS A 66 -1.51 -12.15 -7.57
C HIS A 66 -2.06 -11.79 -8.96
N ARG A 67 -2.05 -12.79 -9.85
CA ARG A 67 -2.72 -12.68 -11.14
C ARG A 67 -4.21 -12.94 -11.01
N ARG A 68 -5.00 -12.21 -11.80
CA ARG A 68 -6.41 -12.47 -12.04
C ARG A 68 -6.60 -13.65 -12.99
N MET A 69 -7.84 -14.14 -13.16
CA MET A 69 -8.18 -15.23 -14.07
C MET A 69 -7.76 -14.98 -15.52
N ASP A 70 -7.71 -13.72 -15.95
CA ASP A 70 -7.29 -13.29 -17.30
C ASP A 70 -5.78 -13.02 -17.42
N GLY A 71 -5.02 -13.32 -16.37
CA GLY A 71 -3.57 -13.13 -16.30
C GLY A 71 -3.13 -11.72 -15.93
N THR A 72 -4.04 -10.74 -15.81
CA THR A 72 -3.70 -9.38 -15.39
C THR A 72 -3.39 -9.29 -13.90
N VAL A 73 -2.64 -8.26 -13.49
CA VAL A 73 -2.44 -7.89 -12.08
C VAL A 73 -3.17 -6.59 -11.82
N GLN A 74 -4.12 -6.62 -10.89
CA GLN A 74 -4.86 -5.46 -10.42
C GLN A 74 -4.66 -5.29 -8.92
N MET A 75 -4.24 -4.12 -8.52
CA MET A 75 -3.91 -3.79 -7.14
C MET A 75 -4.86 -2.72 -6.60
N ASP A 76 -5.09 -2.78 -5.29
CA ASP A 76 -5.86 -1.78 -4.56
C ASP A 76 -4.96 -1.19 -3.47
N ALA A 77 -5.05 0.11 -3.22
CA ALA A 77 -4.35 0.77 -2.14
C ALA A 77 -5.13 1.97 -1.59
N SER A 78 -4.90 2.30 -0.35
CA SER A 78 -5.45 3.51 0.27
C SER A 78 -4.53 4.08 1.34
N CYS A 79 -4.70 5.36 1.63
CA CYS A 79 -4.08 6.02 2.76
C CYS A 79 -5.00 7.10 3.33
N MET A 80 -4.92 7.28 4.65
CA MET A 80 -5.71 8.29 5.36
C MET A 80 -4.97 8.80 6.59
N ASP A 81 -5.19 10.05 6.97
CA ASP A 81 -4.72 10.59 8.23
C ASP A 81 -5.83 11.22 9.07
N SER A 82 -5.48 11.58 10.31
CA SER A 82 -6.41 12.20 11.28
C SER A 82 -6.85 13.62 10.93
N SER A 83 -6.29 14.24 9.89
CA SER A 83 -6.78 15.53 9.35
C SER A 83 -7.94 15.34 8.36
N GLY A 84 -8.24 14.10 7.98
CA GLY A 84 -9.24 13.76 6.98
C GLY A 84 -8.70 13.73 5.54
N SER A 85 -7.38 13.83 5.36
CA SER A 85 -6.75 13.56 4.07
C SER A 85 -6.93 12.08 3.75
N PHE A 86 -7.53 11.77 2.60
CA PHE A 86 -7.80 10.40 2.16
C PHE A 86 -7.59 10.28 0.65
N GLY A 87 -6.97 9.19 0.24
CA GLY A 87 -6.85 8.82 -1.16
C GLY A 87 -6.81 7.31 -1.33
N ALA A 88 -7.46 6.83 -2.40
CA ALA A 88 -7.49 5.41 -2.72
C ALA A 88 -7.43 5.16 -4.22
N VAL A 89 -6.88 4.00 -4.57
CA VAL A 89 -6.95 3.45 -5.92
C VAL A 89 -7.49 2.03 -5.87
N ALA A 90 -8.32 1.68 -6.84
CA ALA A 90 -8.87 0.34 -6.99
C ALA A 90 -8.60 -0.20 -8.40
N CYS A 91 -8.32 -1.49 -8.50
CA CYS A 91 -8.03 -2.17 -9.79
C CYS A 91 -6.95 -1.45 -10.61
N LEU A 92 -5.93 -0.88 -9.96
CA LEU A 92 -4.82 -0.21 -10.62
C LEU A 92 -3.92 -1.24 -11.31
N GLU A 93 -3.58 -0.99 -12.56
CA GLU A 93 -2.70 -1.84 -13.38
C GLU A 93 -1.44 -1.09 -13.81
N GLY A 94 -0.29 -1.79 -13.86
CA GLY A 94 0.93 -1.28 -14.46
C GLY A 94 1.74 -0.31 -13.61
N PHE A 95 1.55 -0.27 -12.30
CA PHE A 95 2.35 0.54 -11.37
C PHE A 95 2.92 -0.32 -10.25
N ARG A 96 4.20 -0.08 -9.92
CA ARG A 96 4.91 -0.86 -8.90
C ARG A 96 4.35 -0.63 -7.49
N ASN A 97 4.08 0.64 -7.16
CA ASN A 97 3.70 1.06 -5.80
C ASN A 97 2.32 1.77 -5.80
N PRO A 98 1.22 1.01 -5.77
CA PRO A 98 -0.13 1.56 -5.76
C PRO A 98 -0.39 2.50 -4.56
N VAL A 99 0.25 2.29 -3.41
CA VAL A 99 0.11 3.19 -2.25
C VAL A 99 0.61 4.61 -2.54
N GLN A 100 1.64 4.77 -3.37
CA GLN A 100 2.13 6.10 -3.77
C GLN A 100 1.12 6.79 -4.69
N VAL A 101 0.44 6.05 -5.56
CA VAL A 101 -0.65 6.61 -6.38
C VAL A 101 -1.82 7.02 -5.49
N ALA A 102 -2.22 6.20 -4.51
CA ALA A 102 -3.24 6.56 -3.53
C ALA A 102 -2.85 7.83 -2.74
N ARG A 103 -1.57 7.97 -2.39
CA ARG A 103 -1.05 9.18 -1.71
C ARG A 103 -1.18 10.42 -2.58
N ILE A 104 -0.90 10.35 -3.88
CA ILE A 104 -1.08 11.46 -4.82
C ILE A 104 -2.58 11.77 -4.98
N VAL A 105 -3.45 10.77 -5.06
CA VAL A 105 -4.91 10.96 -5.08
C VAL A 105 -5.37 11.73 -3.84
N SER A 106 -4.81 11.45 -2.65
CA SER A 106 -5.17 12.16 -1.41
C SER A 106 -4.87 13.67 -1.42
N GLN A 107 -4.00 14.11 -2.32
CA GLN A 107 -3.63 15.52 -2.49
C GLN A 107 -4.45 16.22 -3.59
N SER A 108 -5.28 15.47 -4.31
CA SER A 108 -6.11 15.97 -5.40
C SER A 108 -7.54 16.29 -4.93
N GLU A 109 -8.38 16.74 -5.85
CA GLU A 109 -9.82 16.90 -5.61
C GLU A 109 -10.57 15.56 -5.51
N TYR A 110 -9.95 14.45 -5.97
CA TYR A 110 -10.50 13.13 -5.94
C TYR A 110 -10.25 12.44 -4.60
N ARG A 111 -11.07 11.46 -4.28
CA ARG A 111 -10.88 10.60 -3.09
C ARG A 111 -10.57 9.16 -3.49
N VAL A 112 -11.21 8.67 -4.52
CA VAL A 112 -11.05 7.31 -5.03
C VAL A 112 -11.00 7.36 -6.55
N LEU A 113 -10.01 6.73 -7.14
CA LEU A 113 -9.91 6.49 -8.58
C LEU A 113 -9.77 4.99 -8.85
N ALA A 114 -10.29 4.51 -9.99
CA ALA A 114 -10.29 3.09 -10.29
C ALA A 114 -9.90 2.79 -11.75
N GLY A 115 -9.27 1.62 -11.95
CA GLY A 115 -8.97 1.05 -13.25
C GLY A 115 -8.18 1.98 -14.16
N ALA A 116 -8.58 2.06 -15.44
CA ALA A 116 -7.90 2.88 -16.45
C ALA A 116 -7.85 4.38 -16.09
N GLY A 117 -8.89 4.91 -15.43
CA GLY A 117 -8.90 6.31 -15.00
C GLY A 117 -7.86 6.58 -13.89
N ALA A 118 -7.65 5.65 -12.98
CA ALA A 118 -6.58 5.76 -11.99
C ALA A 118 -5.19 5.69 -12.64
N ALA A 119 -5.03 4.82 -13.64
CA ALA A 119 -3.77 4.69 -14.38
C ALA A 119 -3.45 5.96 -15.18
N GLU A 120 -4.43 6.53 -15.89
CA GLU A 120 -4.28 7.79 -16.61
C GLU A 120 -3.91 8.95 -15.68
N PHE A 121 -4.61 9.06 -14.54
CA PHE A 121 -4.29 10.05 -13.52
C PHE A 121 -2.85 9.91 -13.02
N ALA A 122 -2.41 8.69 -12.68
CA ALA A 122 -1.06 8.43 -12.20
C ALA A 122 0.00 8.83 -13.23
N LEU A 123 -0.21 8.52 -14.52
CA LEU A 123 0.67 8.93 -15.61
C LEU A 123 0.77 10.46 -15.72
N ASN A 124 -0.36 11.16 -15.64
CA ASN A 124 -0.41 12.61 -15.70
C ASN A 124 0.30 13.28 -14.49
N GLN A 125 0.42 12.55 -13.37
CA GLN A 125 1.20 12.98 -12.20
C GLN A 125 2.68 12.55 -12.26
N GLY A 126 3.13 11.97 -13.37
CA GLY A 126 4.53 11.58 -13.59
C GLY A 126 4.93 10.22 -13.00
N CYS A 127 3.98 9.41 -12.55
CA CYS A 127 4.26 8.04 -12.12
C CYS A 127 4.71 7.20 -13.31
N LYS A 128 5.71 6.33 -13.08
CA LYS A 128 6.22 5.44 -14.12
C LYS A 128 5.47 4.12 -14.14
N THR A 129 5.17 3.64 -15.34
CA THR A 129 4.63 2.29 -15.51
C THR A 129 5.72 1.24 -15.44
N VAL A 130 5.31 0.04 -15.06
CA VAL A 130 6.11 -1.19 -15.09
C VAL A 130 5.32 -2.27 -15.82
N SER A 131 6.02 -3.31 -16.29
CA SER A 131 5.34 -4.42 -16.97
C SER A 131 4.58 -5.31 -15.96
N GLN A 132 3.62 -6.09 -16.46
CA GLN A 132 2.88 -7.05 -15.64
C GLN A 132 3.80 -8.14 -15.07
N GLU A 133 4.90 -8.46 -15.77
CA GLU A 133 5.90 -9.44 -15.36
C GLU A 133 6.73 -8.94 -14.18
N GLU A 134 7.00 -7.64 -14.10
CA GLU A 134 7.76 -7.04 -12.99
C GLU A 134 6.98 -7.01 -11.68
N ILE A 135 5.65 -6.97 -11.73
CA ILE A 135 4.78 -6.90 -10.54
C ILE A 135 4.07 -8.21 -10.22
N ALA A 136 4.08 -9.17 -11.15
CA ALA A 136 3.45 -10.45 -10.93
C ALA A 136 4.37 -11.40 -10.17
N ASN A 137 3.85 -11.98 -9.12
CA ASN A 137 4.53 -13.08 -8.47
C ASN A 137 4.54 -14.32 -9.37
N THR A 138 5.72 -14.69 -9.85
CA THR A 138 5.90 -15.86 -10.70
C THR A 138 6.29 -17.08 -9.84
N GLY A 139 5.31 -17.86 -9.40
CA GLY A 139 5.54 -19.23 -8.95
C GLY A 139 5.70 -19.47 -7.46
N LYS A 140 5.29 -18.56 -6.58
CA LYS A 140 5.14 -18.85 -5.15
C LYS A 140 3.67 -19.11 -4.82
N ASP A 141 3.42 -20.21 -4.13
CA ASP A 141 2.09 -20.50 -3.56
C ASP A 141 1.85 -19.58 -2.36
N PHE A 142 1.19 -18.45 -2.61
CA PHE A 142 0.74 -17.53 -1.56
C PHE A 142 -0.75 -17.70 -1.29
N SER A 143 -1.22 -18.94 -1.25
CA SER A 143 -2.63 -19.25 -0.97
C SER A 143 -3.14 -18.65 0.36
N THR A 144 -2.24 -18.09 1.17
CA THR A 144 -2.55 -17.63 2.55
C THR A 144 -2.17 -16.19 2.86
N THR A 145 -1.45 -15.46 1.99
CA THR A 145 -1.06 -14.08 2.30
C THR A 145 -2.12 -13.08 1.82
N ASP A 146 -2.50 -12.18 2.71
CA ASP A 146 -3.46 -11.10 2.45
C ASP A 146 -2.73 -9.74 2.46
N THR A 147 -3.47 -8.67 2.44
CA THR A 147 -3.16 -7.24 2.48
C THR A 147 -1.99 -6.85 3.40
N VAL A 148 -1.15 -5.92 2.97
CA VAL A 148 -0.13 -5.27 3.82
C VAL A 148 -0.61 -3.92 4.35
N GLY A 149 -0.04 -3.46 5.46
CA GLY A 149 -0.42 -2.16 6.01
C GLY A 149 0.54 -1.60 7.03
N CYS A 150 0.37 -0.29 7.28
CA CYS A 150 1.07 0.46 8.32
C CYS A 150 0.12 1.42 9.00
N VAL A 151 0.20 1.50 10.33
CA VAL A 151 -0.47 2.51 11.13
C VAL A 151 0.58 3.26 11.94
N ILE A 152 0.55 4.58 11.88
CA ILE A 152 1.46 5.46 12.63
C ILE A 152 0.66 6.36 13.57
N ARG A 153 1.18 6.53 14.78
CA ARG A 153 0.79 7.58 15.72
C ARG A 153 1.99 8.42 16.10
N ASP A 154 1.88 9.74 15.97
CA ASP A 154 2.82 10.73 16.54
C ASP A 154 2.04 11.76 17.35
N GLY A 155 1.99 11.55 18.64
CA GLY A 155 1.17 12.34 19.56
C GLY A 155 -0.31 12.15 19.31
N ASP A 156 -0.96 13.18 18.81
CA ASP A 156 -2.38 13.28 18.45
C ASP A 156 -2.64 13.09 16.93
N LYS A 157 -1.57 12.95 16.14
CA LYS A 157 -1.66 12.65 14.72
C LYS A 157 -1.67 11.15 14.49
N PHE A 158 -2.53 10.69 13.59
CA PHE A 158 -2.63 9.30 13.16
C PHE A 158 -2.61 9.23 11.64
N ALA A 159 -2.03 8.17 11.12
CA ALA A 159 -2.16 7.82 9.71
C ALA A 159 -2.22 6.31 9.55
N ALA A 160 -2.88 5.87 8.48
CA ALA A 160 -2.90 4.50 8.02
C ALA A 160 -2.66 4.47 6.52
N ALA A 161 -1.94 3.44 6.06
CA ALA A 161 -1.76 3.11 4.65
C ALA A 161 -1.88 1.60 4.46
N LEU A 162 -2.53 1.20 3.39
CA LEU A 162 -2.85 -0.19 3.07
C LEU A 162 -2.60 -0.45 1.59
N SER A 163 -2.18 -1.68 1.26
CA SER A 163 -2.01 -2.12 -0.13
C SER A 163 -2.27 -3.62 -0.28
N THR A 164 -2.80 -4.03 -1.42
CA THR A 164 -3.05 -5.44 -1.72
C THR A 164 -2.92 -5.75 -3.22
N GLY A 165 -2.33 -6.91 -3.51
CA GLY A 165 -2.28 -7.51 -4.83
C GLY A 165 -3.50 -8.39 -5.17
N GLY A 166 -4.52 -8.40 -4.31
CA GLY A 166 -5.73 -9.18 -4.49
C GLY A 166 -5.58 -10.63 -4.06
N ILE A 167 -6.33 -11.52 -4.67
CA ILE A 167 -6.25 -12.98 -4.48
C ILE A 167 -6.07 -13.66 -5.83
N ASN A 168 -5.41 -14.82 -5.78
CA ASN A 168 -5.17 -15.62 -6.99
C ASN A 168 -6.48 -15.99 -7.69
N ASP A 169 -6.47 -16.00 -9.03
CA ASP A 169 -7.60 -16.38 -9.87
C ASP A 169 -8.90 -15.59 -9.59
N ALA A 170 -8.79 -14.41 -9.02
CA ALA A 170 -9.94 -13.53 -8.88
C ALA A 170 -10.41 -13.00 -10.23
N ARG A 171 -11.70 -12.74 -10.34
CA ARG A 171 -12.25 -12.06 -11.52
C ARG A 171 -11.67 -10.66 -11.66
N ARG A 172 -11.34 -10.25 -12.88
CA ARG A 172 -10.94 -8.87 -13.18
C ARG A 172 -12.02 -7.88 -12.69
N GLY A 173 -11.58 -6.79 -12.07
CA GLY A 173 -12.48 -5.80 -11.49
C GLY A 173 -12.96 -6.12 -10.07
N ARG A 174 -12.51 -7.23 -9.46
CA ARG A 174 -12.82 -7.52 -8.05
C ARG A 174 -12.05 -6.59 -7.13
N VAL A 175 -12.77 -5.85 -6.32
CA VAL A 175 -12.28 -4.95 -5.26
C VAL A 175 -12.67 -5.54 -3.90
N ARG A 176 -11.84 -5.36 -2.86
CA ARG A 176 -12.14 -5.66 -1.46
C ARG A 176 -12.15 -4.38 -0.61
N ASP A 177 -11.84 -4.56 0.65
CA ASP A 177 -11.89 -3.56 1.73
C ASP A 177 -10.80 -2.48 1.60
N VAL A 178 -9.63 -2.79 1.06
CA VAL A 178 -8.45 -1.89 1.07
C VAL A 178 -8.73 -0.47 0.55
N PRO A 179 -9.42 -0.24 -0.58
CA PRO A 179 -9.67 1.11 -1.06
C PRO A 179 -10.94 1.74 -0.46
N LEU A 180 -11.61 1.06 0.45
CA LEU A 180 -12.87 1.52 1.06
C LEU A 180 -12.63 2.06 2.47
N ILE A 181 -13.35 3.13 2.83
CA ILE A 181 -13.39 3.67 4.18
C ILE A 181 -14.46 2.91 4.97
N GLY A 182 -14.13 2.44 6.18
CA GLY A 182 -15.12 1.86 7.07
C GLY A 182 -14.61 0.76 7.93
#